data_0e6e5955c9d7a3ad6d43670fd3b336b0
#
_entry.id   0e6e5955c9d7a3ad6d43670fd3b336b0
#
_cell.length_a   1.000
_cell.length_b   1.000
_cell.length_c   1.000
_cell.angle_alpha   90.00
_cell.angle_beta   90.00
_cell.angle_gamma   90.00
#
_symmetry.space_group_name_H-M   'P 1'
#
loop_
_entity.id
_entity.type
_entity.pdbx_description
1 polymer ?
#
loop_
_entity_poly.entity_id
_entity_poly.type
_entity_poly.pdbx_seq_one_letter_code
_entity_poly.pdbx_strand_id
1 'polypeptide(L)'
;MISDINFLLVGNSRLHWANFSQNQSKFFHTKKEQKVPENIDVNQLIWASVGKLPNFSLKEENEIKTKNIQLSNLPDYFGVDRALACLAALNIIENPLKKDLLIADFGTILSLTKLNSNGSILGGQLIPGFLTQLKSMEQYTKNLKVPKKFEIP
;
A
#
# COMPACT_ATOMS: atom_id res chain seq x y z
N MET A 1 8.50 -22.41 -18.61
CA MET A 1 8.82 -20.97 -18.42
C MET A 1 7.93 -20.47 -17.29
N ILE A 2 8.50 -19.93 -16.23
CA ILE A 2 7.69 -19.31 -15.17
C ILE A 2 7.21 -17.99 -15.76
N SER A 3 5.89 -17.83 -15.90
CA SER A 3 5.29 -16.58 -16.37
C SER A 3 5.56 -15.46 -15.37
N ASP A 4 5.75 -14.25 -15.86
CA ASP A 4 5.87 -13.05 -15.00
C ASP A 4 4.61 -12.92 -14.14
N ILE A 5 4.80 -12.64 -12.86
CA ILE A 5 3.70 -12.40 -11.93
C ILE A 5 3.56 -10.89 -11.72
N ASN A 6 2.36 -10.38 -11.94
CA ASN A 6 2.06 -8.98 -11.81
C ASN A 6 1.10 -8.73 -10.64
N PHE A 7 1.40 -7.70 -9.87
CA PHE A 7 0.57 -7.25 -8.75
C PHE A 7 0.20 -5.79 -8.91
N LEU A 8 -1.00 -5.45 -8.46
CA LEU A 8 -1.52 -4.09 -8.41
C LEU A 8 -2.12 -3.80 -7.04
N LEU A 9 -1.62 -2.77 -6.38
CA LEU A 9 -2.33 -2.14 -5.27
C LEU A 9 -2.98 -0.84 -5.75
N VAL A 10 -4.31 -0.81 -5.72
CA VAL A 10 -5.10 0.39 -6.01
C VAL A 10 -5.15 1.25 -4.75
N GLY A 11 -4.22 2.19 -4.65
CA GLY A 11 -4.17 3.15 -3.55
C GLY A 11 -5.21 4.26 -3.66
N ASN A 12 -5.24 5.20 -2.71
CA ASN A 12 -6.16 6.35 -2.76
C ASN A 12 -5.80 7.34 -3.88
N SER A 13 -4.52 7.58 -4.13
CA SER A 13 -4.03 8.60 -5.07
C SER A 13 -3.37 8.04 -6.32
N ARG A 14 -2.86 6.82 -6.28
CA ARG A 14 -2.06 6.20 -7.34
C ARG A 14 -2.34 4.71 -7.45
N LEU A 15 -1.92 4.14 -8.59
CA LEU A 15 -1.80 2.70 -8.81
C LEU A 15 -0.35 2.30 -8.56
N HIS A 16 -0.12 1.31 -7.70
CA HIS A 16 1.19 0.78 -7.37
C HIS A 16 1.35 -0.59 -7.98
N TRP A 17 2.33 -0.73 -8.83
CA TRP A 17 2.59 -1.92 -9.62
C TRP A 17 3.83 -2.64 -9.14
N ALA A 18 3.79 -3.96 -9.12
CA ALA A 18 4.95 -4.82 -8.94
C ALA A 18 4.94 -5.92 -9.99
N ASN A 19 6.06 -6.07 -10.68
CA ASN A 19 6.29 -7.15 -11.64
C ASN A 19 7.45 -8.00 -11.12
N PHE A 20 7.24 -9.29 -11.06
CA PHE A 20 8.25 -10.28 -10.69
C PHE A 20 8.48 -11.21 -11.86
N SER A 21 9.69 -11.17 -12.41
CA SER A 21 10.20 -12.11 -13.41
C SER A 21 11.32 -12.97 -12.82
N GLN A 22 11.82 -13.95 -13.59
CA GLN A 22 12.84 -14.89 -13.09
C GLN A 22 14.10 -14.22 -12.52
N ASN A 23 14.47 -13.04 -13.02
CA ASN A 23 15.73 -12.37 -12.67
C ASN A 23 15.57 -10.94 -12.17
N GLN A 24 14.36 -10.39 -12.15
CA GLN A 24 14.15 -8.99 -11.81
C GLN A 24 12.82 -8.77 -11.11
N SER A 25 12.84 -7.87 -10.12
CA SER A 25 11.64 -7.29 -9.54
C SER A 25 11.57 -5.81 -9.92
N LYS A 26 10.45 -5.38 -10.49
CA LYS A 26 10.23 -3.99 -10.89
C LYS A 26 9.05 -3.42 -10.14
N PHE A 27 9.27 -2.26 -9.50
CA PHE A 27 8.24 -1.52 -8.77
C PHE A 27 8.07 -0.14 -9.39
N PHE A 28 6.83 0.27 -9.63
CA PHE A 28 6.55 1.59 -10.17
C PHE A 28 5.10 2.01 -9.85
N HIS A 29 4.77 3.28 -10.12
CA HIS A 29 3.42 3.77 -9.93
C HIS A 29 2.96 4.65 -11.07
N THR A 30 1.65 4.62 -11.29
CA THR A 30 0.97 5.42 -12.30
C THR A 30 -0.16 6.22 -11.67
N LYS A 31 -0.63 7.26 -12.38
CA LYS A 31 -1.88 7.93 -12.02
C LYS A 31 -3.06 7.03 -12.33
N LYS A 32 -4.17 7.20 -11.65
CA LYS A 32 -5.38 6.36 -11.81
C LYS A 32 -6.02 6.43 -13.20
N GLU A 33 -5.85 7.56 -13.86
CA GLU A 33 -6.40 7.83 -15.20
C GLU A 33 -5.57 7.21 -16.31
N GLN A 34 -4.36 6.73 -16.00
CA GLN A 34 -3.48 6.13 -17.00
C GLN A 34 -3.96 4.72 -17.36
N LYS A 35 -3.68 4.34 -18.60
CA LYS A 35 -3.94 3.00 -19.10
C LYS A 35 -3.04 1.98 -18.40
N VAL A 36 -3.44 0.73 -18.47
CA VAL A 36 -2.60 -0.40 -18.04
C VAL A 36 -1.29 -0.37 -18.83
N PRO A 37 -0.13 -0.58 -18.19
CA PRO A 37 1.14 -0.72 -18.89
C PRO A 37 1.09 -1.86 -19.92
N GLU A 38 1.67 -1.65 -21.09
CA GLU A 38 1.55 -2.57 -22.25
C GLU A 38 2.02 -4.00 -21.99
N ASN A 39 2.94 -4.17 -21.06
CA ASN A 39 3.51 -5.47 -20.70
C ASN A 39 2.76 -6.20 -19.58
N ILE A 40 1.58 -5.72 -19.16
CA ILE A 40 0.79 -6.32 -18.08
C ILE A 40 -0.51 -6.90 -18.64
N ASP A 41 -0.67 -8.22 -18.48
CA ASP A 41 -1.95 -8.88 -18.73
C ASP A 41 -2.87 -8.73 -17.52
N VAL A 42 -3.92 -7.92 -17.68
CA VAL A 42 -4.93 -7.69 -16.63
C VAL A 42 -5.68 -8.96 -16.22
N ASN A 43 -5.74 -9.98 -17.09
CA ASN A 43 -6.42 -11.24 -16.79
C ASN A 43 -5.65 -12.09 -15.77
N GLN A 44 -4.35 -11.89 -15.66
CA GLN A 44 -3.47 -12.60 -14.73
C GLN A 44 -3.00 -11.71 -13.56
N LEU A 45 -3.50 -10.48 -13.52
CA LEU A 45 -3.12 -9.50 -12.51
C LEU A 45 -3.72 -9.86 -11.15
N ILE A 46 -2.89 -10.04 -10.14
CA ILE A 46 -3.30 -10.16 -8.74
C ILE A 46 -3.39 -8.75 -8.17
N TRP A 47 -4.50 -8.41 -7.55
CA TRP A 47 -4.72 -7.04 -7.11
C TRP A 47 -5.41 -6.91 -5.76
N ALA A 48 -5.21 -5.75 -5.14
CA ALA A 48 -5.90 -5.33 -3.92
C ALA A 48 -6.29 -3.86 -4.03
N SER A 49 -7.30 -3.41 -3.28
CA SER A 49 -7.75 -2.02 -3.34
C SER A 49 -8.11 -1.45 -1.98
N VAL A 50 -7.69 -0.21 -1.76
CA VAL A 50 -8.15 0.66 -0.66
C VAL A 50 -8.74 1.97 -1.19
N GLY A 51 -8.75 2.17 -2.49
CA GLY A 51 -9.26 3.36 -3.14
C GLY A 51 -10.29 3.07 -4.23
N LYS A 52 -10.78 4.13 -4.89
CA LYS A 52 -11.67 3.97 -6.04
C LYS A 52 -10.96 3.18 -7.15
N LEU A 53 -11.65 2.18 -7.71
CA LEU A 53 -11.12 1.37 -8.79
C LEU A 53 -10.77 2.21 -10.04
N PRO A 54 -9.79 1.77 -10.84
CA PRO A 54 -9.44 2.41 -12.10
C PRO A 54 -10.52 2.18 -13.18
N ASN A 55 -10.37 2.83 -14.33
CA ASN A 55 -11.33 2.74 -15.43
C ASN A 55 -11.13 1.50 -16.34
N PHE A 56 -10.27 0.56 -15.97
CA PHE A 56 -10.11 -0.72 -16.65
C PHE A 56 -10.65 -1.86 -15.80
N SER A 57 -11.09 -2.93 -16.46
CA SER A 57 -11.66 -4.09 -15.76
C SER A 57 -10.60 -4.90 -15.05
N LEU A 58 -10.91 -5.29 -13.82
CA LEU A 58 -10.11 -6.19 -12.99
C LEU A 58 -10.96 -7.43 -12.70
N LYS A 59 -10.36 -8.62 -12.75
CA LYS A 59 -11.04 -9.85 -12.41
C LYS A 59 -11.22 -9.99 -10.90
N GLU A 60 -12.46 -10.14 -10.43
CA GLU A 60 -12.76 -10.26 -8.99
C GLU A 60 -12.10 -11.49 -8.35
N GLU A 61 -11.96 -12.58 -9.11
CA GLU A 61 -11.32 -13.80 -8.63
C GLU A 61 -9.85 -13.61 -8.24
N ASN A 62 -9.20 -12.57 -8.78
CA ASN A 62 -7.80 -12.23 -8.50
C ASN A 62 -7.65 -11.16 -7.41
N GLU A 63 -8.75 -10.74 -6.78
CA GLU A 63 -8.72 -9.74 -5.71
C GLU A 63 -8.27 -10.34 -4.39
N ILE A 64 -7.24 -9.72 -3.79
CA ILE A 64 -6.86 -9.97 -2.41
C ILE A 64 -7.62 -9.01 -1.51
N LYS A 65 -8.46 -9.54 -0.64
CA LYS A 65 -9.21 -8.79 0.38
C LYS A 65 -8.57 -8.97 1.75
N THR A 66 -8.82 -8.06 2.67
CA THR A 66 -8.30 -8.14 4.04
C THR A 66 -8.53 -9.51 4.67
N LYS A 67 -9.71 -10.10 4.48
CA LYS A 67 -10.05 -11.45 4.99
C LYS A 67 -9.19 -12.59 4.44
N ASN A 68 -8.49 -12.39 3.34
CA ASN A 68 -7.59 -13.39 2.75
C ASN A 68 -6.21 -13.40 3.42
N ILE A 69 -5.92 -12.41 4.27
CA ILE A 69 -4.60 -12.22 4.88
C ILE A 69 -4.57 -12.86 6.25
N GLN A 70 -3.65 -13.80 6.44
CA GLN A 70 -3.51 -14.58 7.67
C GLN A 70 -2.68 -13.80 8.70
N LEU A 71 -3.34 -12.87 9.41
CA LEU A 71 -2.80 -12.16 10.55
C LEU A 71 -3.72 -12.33 11.76
N SER A 72 -3.13 -12.58 12.92
CA SER A 72 -3.90 -12.69 14.16
C SER A 72 -4.44 -11.34 14.60
N ASN A 73 -5.66 -11.32 15.11
CA ASN A 73 -6.38 -10.12 15.57
C ASN A 73 -6.53 -9.05 14.47
N LEU A 74 -6.69 -9.47 13.21
CA LEU A 74 -6.93 -8.58 12.08
C LEU A 74 -8.39 -8.10 12.12
N PRO A 75 -8.66 -6.79 12.35
CA PRO A 75 -10.04 -6.28 12.35
C PRO A 75 -10.63 -6.26 10.93
N ASP A 76 -11.94 -6.48 10.79
CA ASP A 76 -12.63 -6.48 9.50
C ASP A 76 -12.53 -5.16 8.74
N TYR A 77 -12.44 -4.04 9.48
CA TYR A 77 -12.29 -2.69 8.92
C TYR A 77 -10.84 -2.32 8.54
N PHE A 78 -9.89 -3.24 8.74
CA PHE A 78 -8.49 -2.95 8.50
C PHE A 78 -8.20 -2.91 6.99
N GLY A 79 -7.52 -1.86 6.54
CA GLY A 79 -7.16 -1.71 5.13
C GLY A 79 -6.26 -2.86 4.64
N VAL A 80 -6.56 -3.39 3.45
CA VAL A 80 -5.79 -4.49 2.87
C VAL A 80 -4.33 -4.13 2.62
N ASP A 81 -4.03 -2.87 2.27
CA ASP A 81 -2.68 -2.33 2.10
C ASP A 81 -1.85 -2.45 3.39
N ARG A 82 -2.43 -2.04 4.52
CA ARG A 82 -1.81 -2.16 5.84
C ARG A 82 -1.60 -3.61 6.26
N ALA A 83 -2.60 -4.47 5.98
CA ALA A 83 -2.48 -5.90 6.28
C ALA A 83 -1.37 -6.56 5.46
N LEU A 84 -1.25 -6.22 4.17
CA LEU A 84 -0.16 -6.69 3.30
C LEU A 84 1.20 -6.18 3.79
N ALA A 85 1.31 -4.91 4.20
CA ALA A 85 2.53 -4.36 4.76
C ALA A 85 2.95 -5.08 6.06
N CYS A 86 1.99 -5.40 6.93
CA CYS A 86 2.25 -6.17 8.14
C CYS A 86 2.74 -7.59 7.83
N LEU A 87 2.06 -8.28 6.91
CA LEU A 87 2.45 -9.62 6.48
C LEU A 87 3.85 -9.63 5.84
N ALA A 88 4.14 -8.65 4.99
CA ALA A 88 5.46 -8.48 4.38
C ALA A 88 6.56 -8.25 5.43
N ALA A 89 6.30 -7.37 6.40
CA ALA A 89 7.25 -7.10 7.47
C ALA A 89 7.58 -8.36 8.29
N LEU A 90 6.58 -9.17 8.61
CA LEU A 90 6.79 -10.45 9.33
C LEU A 90 7.61 -11.47 8.53
N ASN A 91 7.47 -11.47 7.20
CA ASN A 91 8.21 -12.40 6.34
C ASN A 91 9.63 -11.93 6.01
N ILE A 92 9.85 -10.61 5.94
CA ILE A 92 11.17 -10.04 5.60
C ILE A 92 12.07 -9.95 6.83
N ILE A 93 11.48 -9.60 7.97
CA ILE A 93 12.23 -9.49 9.21
C ILE A 93 12.34 -10.89 9.81
N GLU A 94 13.51 -11.51 9.68
CA GLU A 94 13.87 -12.61 10.56
C GLU A 94 13.84 -12.04 11.98
N ASN A 95 12.76 -12.33 12.73
CA ASN A 95 12.59 -11.80 14.08
C ASN A 95 13.15 -12.78 15.13
N PRO A 96 14.47 -13.00 15.18
CA PRO A 96 15.11 -13.90 16.13
C PRO A 96 14.96 -13.37 17.56
N LEU A 97 14.70 -12.08 17.71
CA LEU A 97 14.61 -11.41 19.02
C LEU A 97 13.19 -11.43 19.59
N LYS A 98 12.21 -11.94 18.86
CA LYS A 98 10.79 -11.95 19.26
C LYS A 98 10.32 -10.61 19.86
N LYS A 99 10.69 -9.50 19.21
CA LYS A 99 10.29 -8.15 19.62
C LYS A 99 9.02 -7.71 18.93
N ASP A 100 8.32 -6.78 19.55
CA ASP A 100 7.22 -6.05 18.92
C ASP A 100 7.75 -5.26 17.71
N LEU A 101 6.92 -5.18 16.67
CA LEU A 101 7.22 -4.42 15.45
C LEU A 101 6.32 -3.21 15.37
N LEU A 102 6.85 -2.09 14.91
CA LEU A 102 6.10 -0.92 14.50
C LEU A 102 6.31 -0.73 13.00
N ILE A 103 5.24 -0.89 12.24
CA ILE A 103 5.22 -0.68 10.79
C ILE A 103 4.70 0.73 10.53
N ALA A 104 5.48 1.52 9.78
CA ALA A 104 5.09 2.84 9.32
C ALA A 104 5.01 2.84 7.79
N ASP A 105 3.82 3.11 7.25
CA ASP A 105 3.58 3.25 5.82
C ASP A 105 3.26 4.71 5.50
N PHE A 106 4.09 5.30 4.63
CA PHE A 106 4.05 6.72 4.30
C PHE A 106 3.41 6.94 2.93
N GLY A 107 2.20 7.46 2.93
CA GLY A 107 1.45 7.78 1.72
C GLY A 107 0.59 9.04 1.86
N THR A 108 -0.56 9.06 1.21
CA THR A 108 -1.61 10.07 1.40
C THR A 108 -2.04 10.12 2.88
N ILE A 109 -2.02 8.97 3.51
CA ILE A 109 -2.14 8.78 4.95
C ILE A 109 -0.82 8.16 5.43
N LEU A 110 -0.29 8.63 6.56
CA LEU A 110 0.70 7.91 7.33
C LEU A 110 -0.04 6.92 8.23
N SER A 111 0.17 5.65 8.01
CA SER A 111 -0.35 4.61 8.89
C SER A 111 0.75 4.05 9.79
N LEU A 112 0.46 3.96 11.08
CA LEU A 112 1.31 3.28 12.05
C LEU A 112 0.56 2.03 12.52
N THR A 113 1.22 0.87 12.49
CA THR A 113 0.64 -0.39 12.94
C THR A 113 1.62 -1.10 13.86
N LYS A 114 1.16 -1.45 15.05
CA LYS A 114 1.96 -2.19 16.02
C LYS A 114 1.55 -3.67 16.00
N LEU A 115 2.54 -4.54 15.86
CA LEU A 115 2.41 -5.98 16.02
C LEU A 115 3.18 -6.42 17.27
N ASN A 116 2.66 -7.43 17.96
CA ASN A 116 3.45 -8.10 18.99
C ASN A 116 4.48 -9.06 18.38
N SER A 117 5.30 -9.65 19.22
CA SER A 117 6.32 -10.62 18.85
C SER A 117 5.80 -11.87 18.12
N ASN A 118 4.50 -12.17 18.24
CA ASN A 118 3.83 -13.29 17.57
C ASN A 118 3.13 -12.89 16.27
N GLY A 119 3.27 -11.63 15.83
CA GLY A 119 2.64 -11.12 14.62
C GLY A 119 1.17 -10.72 14.76
N SER A 120 0.62 -10.70 16.00
CA SER A 120 -0.75 -10.23 16.24
C SER A 120 -0.81 -8.71 16.22
N ILE A 121 -1.87 -8.15 15.62
CA ILE A 121 -2.12 -6.71 15.61
C ILE A 121 -2.51 -6.25 17.02
N LEU A 122 -1.76 -5.30 17.56
CA LEU A 122 -2.03 -4.66 18.85
C LEU A 122 -2.80 -3.35 18.70
N GLY A 123 -2.76 -2.74 17.52
CA GLY A 123 -3.41 -1.47 17.23
C GLY A 123 -2.60 -0.61 16.28
N GLY A 124 -2.99 0.66 16.13
CA GLY A 124 -2.28 1.59 15.28
C GLY A 124 -2.97 2.94 15.20
N GLN A 125 -2.40 3.82 14.38
CA GLN A 125 -2.91 5.16 14.13
C GLN A 125 -2.93 5.45 12.63
N LEU A 126 -3.89 6.28 12.22
CA LEU A 126 -3.95 6.89 10.91
C LEU A 126 -3.77 8.40 11.09
N ILE A 127 -2.77 8.95 10.43
CA ILE A 127 -2.43 10.37 10.49
C ILE A 127 -2.44 10.88 9.04
N PRO A 128 -2.96 12.08 8.76
CA PRO A 128 -2.83 12.64 7.41
C PRO A 128 -1.36 12.65 6.99
N GLY A 129 -1.06 12.15 5.79
CA GLY A 129 0.30 12.17 5.26
C GLY A 129 0.80 13.61 5.07
N PHE A 130 2.10 13.80 4.93
CA PHE A 130 2.73 15.12 4.93
C PHE A 130 2.10 16.12 3.93
N LEU A 131 1.93 15.70 2.68
CA LEU A 131 1.28 16.54 1.67
C LEU A 131 -0.18 16.83 1.98
N THR A 132 -0.88 15.89 2.59
CA THR A 132 -2.28 16.07 3.03
C THR A 132 -2.36 17.11 4.14
N GLN A 133 -1.44 17.07 5.10
CA GLN A 133 -1.35 18.07 6.16
C GLN A 133 -1.08 19.47 5.59
N LEU A 134 -0.11 19.61 4.69
CA LEU A 134 0.21 20.89 4.07
C LEU A 134 -0.97 21.48 3.28
N LYS A 135 -1.65 20.67 2.49
CA LYS A 135 -2.85 21.09 1.75
C LYS A 135 -3.97 21.52 2.70
N SER A 136 -4.15 20.82 3.80
CA SER A 136 -5.12 21.19 4.83
C SER A 136 -4.75 22.55 5.45
N MET A 137 -3.48 22.76 5.81
CA MET A 137 -3.03 24.05 6.33
C MET A 137 -3.26 25.19 5.31
N GLU A 138 -2.96 24.99 4.02
CA GLU A 138 -3.25 25.98 2.98
C GLU A 138 -4.75 26.28 2.88
N GLN A 139 -5.59 25.28 2.98
CA GLN A 139 -7.05 25.43 2.89
C GLN A 139 -7.65 26.22 4.06
N TYR A 140 -7.13 26.03 5.28
CA TYR A 140 -7.68 26.61 6.49
C TYR A 140 -6.94 27.83 7.03
N THR A 141 -5.91 28.32 6.32
CA THR A 141 -5.16 29.52 6.71
C THR A 141 -5.00 30.50 5.56
N LYS A 142 -4.99 31.82 5.87
CA LYS A 142 -4.88 32.86 4.82
C LYS A 142 -3.49 32.93 4.17
N ASN A 143 -2.44 32.64 4.91
CA ASN A 143 -1.06 32.97 4.55
C ASN A 143 -0.15 31.77 4.31
N LEU A 144 -0.58 30.55 4.62
CA LEU A 144 0.22 29.37 4.36
C LEU A 144 -0.07 28.85 2.95
N LYS A 145 0.99 28.62 2.19
CA LYS A 145 0.93 28.04 0.85
C LYS A 145 1.72 26.74 0.79
N VAL A 146 1.18 25.74 0.10
CA VAL A 146 1.94 24.52 -0.17
C VAL A 146 3.10 24.86 -1.11
N PRO A 147 4.35 24.54 -0.74
CA PRO A 147 5.49 24.73 -1.62
C PRO A 147 5.32 23.99 -2.94
N LYS A 148 5.64 24.62 -4.07
CA LYS A 148 5.58 23.99 -5.41
C LYS A 148 6.62 22.88 -5.58
N LYS A 149 7.72 22.96 -4.88
CA LYS A 149 8.78 21.95 -4.81
C LYS A 149 9.18 21.77 -3.35
N PHE A 150 9.37 20.52 -2.96
CA PHE A 150 9.98 20.16 -1.68
C PHE A 150 11.44 19.83 -1.98
N GLU A 151 12.34 20.67 -1.51
CA GLU A 151 13.75 20.32 -1.43
C GLU A 151 13.97 19.73 -0.03
N ILE A 152 14.35 18.48 0.01
CA ILE A 152 14.82 17.84 1.24
C ILE A 152 16.29 18.24 1.36
N PRO A 153 16.67 18.92 2.46
CA PRO A 153 18.05 19.33 2.66
C PRO A 153 18.99 18.15 2.74
#